data_f812dad615962dffed2b5d289603f4d5
#
_entry.id   f812dad615962dffed2b5d289603f4d5
#
_cell.length_a   1.000
_cell.length_b   1.000
_cell.length_c   1.000
_cell.angle_alpha   90.00
_cell.angle_beta   90.00
_cell.angle_gamma   90.00
#
_symmetry.space_group_name_H-M   'P 1'
#
loop_
_entity.id
_entity.type
_entity.pdbx_description
1 polymer ?
#
loop_
_entity_poly.entity_id
_entity_poly.type
_entity_poly.pdbx_seq_one_letter_code
_entity_poly.pdbx_strand_id
1 'polypeptide(L)'
;MATTDDPQVEAAGRKTQSPWPRRDGPFRFTVDQFYRLDELGFFDDRRVELIEGIIYEMTSKPAHSISGELTLRALQAVFGDGWRIREGKPLNTGRRTMIEPDFAVLAGSPRDAGLVHPTTASLIVETGDATLRKDRTLKAHIYAQAGIADYWIVNLVDRQIEVHRNPGADPSRRGRFRYADVTTVPESGRIAPLAAPESPVAVADLLP
;
A
#
# COMPACT_ATOMS: atom_id res chain seq x y z
N MET A 1 -22.10 69.79 -18.63
CA MET A 1 -22.12 68.57 -19.44
C MET A 1 -20.73 67.97 -19.40
N ALA A 2 -20.52 67.03 -18.56
CA ALA A 2 -19.26 66.26 -18.46
C ALA A 2 -19.65 64.81 -18.64
N THR A 3 -19.20 64.23 -19.73
CA THR A 3 -19.34 62.81 -20.04
C THR A 3 -18.20 62.05 -19.35
N THR A 4 -18.54 61.22 -18.38
CA THR A 4 -17.64 60.23 -17.75
C THR A 4 -17.49 59.07 -18.70
N ASP A 5 -16.28 58.88 -19.21
CA ASP A 5 -15.85 57.72 -19.97
C ASP A 5 -15.42 56.64 -18.98
N ASP A 6 -16.14 55.54 -18.97
CA ASP A 6 -15.85 54.36 -18.10
C ASP A 6 -15.04 53.34 -18.94
N PRO A 7 -13.77 53.07 -18.59
CA PRO A 7 -13.02 52.08 -19.33
C PRO A 7 -13.45 50.68 -18.87
N GLN A 8 -14.25 50.02 -19.72
CA GLN A 8 -14.51 48.57 -19.59
C GLN A 8 -13.20 47.81 -19.62
N VAL A 9 -12.84 47.23 -18.49
CA VAL A 9 -11.74 46.28 -18.39
C VAL A 9 -12.19 44.97 -19.02
N GLU A 10 -11.82 44.80 -20.26
CA GLU A 10 -11.93 43.53 -20.99
C GLU A 10 -10.99 42.51 -20.40
N ALA A 11 -11.48 41.75 -19.42
CA ALA A 11 -10.76 40.55 -18.88
C ALA A 11 -10.79 39.47 -19.97
N ALA A 12 -9.85 39.57 -20.91
CA ALA A 12 -9.56 38.49 -21.83
C ALA A 12 -9.09 37.26 -21.07
N GLY A 13 -10.01 36.36 -20.73
CA GLY A 13 -9.75 35.06 -20.12
C GLY A 13 -8.84 34.23 -21.02
N ARG A 14 -7.52 34.30 -20.82
CA ARG A 14 -6.60 33.28 -21.33
C ARG A 14 -7.02 31.96 -20.72
N LYS A 15 -7.77 31.17 -21.45
CA LYS A 15 -7.90 29.72 -21.16
C LYS A 15 -6.50 29.12 -21.31
N THR A 16 -5.77 29.00 -20.21
CA THR A 16 -4.54 28.23 -20.16
C THR A 16 -4.90 26.81 -20.58
N GLN A 17 -4.45 26.41 -21.76
CA GLN A 17 -4.60 25.03 -22.19
C GLN A 17 -3.90 24.16 -21.13
N SER A 18 -4.63 23.23 -20.55
CA SER A 18 -4.07 22.25 -19.62
C SER A 18 -2.91 21.53 -20.34
N PRO A 19 -1.70 21.50 -19.73
CA PRO A 19 -0.55 20.79 -20.33
C PRO A 19 -0.76 19.26 -20.33
N TRP A 20 -1.87 18.80 -19.81
CA TRP A 20 -2.20 17.39 -19.71
C TRP A 20 -3.12 16.96 -20.85
N PRO A 21 -2.82 15.86 -21.56
CA PRO A 21 -3.72 15.33 -22.56
C PRO A 21 -5.06 14.98 -21.91
N ARG A 22 -6.16 15.57 -22.39
CA ARG A 22 -7.50 15.19 -21.98
C ARG A 22 -7.76 13.78 -22.46
N ARG A 23 -8.00 12.85 -21.52
CA ARG A 23 -8.47 11.51 -21.80
C ARG A 23 -9.90 11.42 -21.29
N ASP A 24 -10.79 10.90 -22.11
CA ASP A 24 -12.12 10.54 -21.63
C ASP A 24 -12.00 9.42 -20.61
N GLY A 25 -12.67 9.55 -19.46
CA GLY A 25 -12.64 8.58 -18.38
C GLY A 25 -12.37 9.22 -17.00
N PRO A 26 -12.38 8.42 -15.93
CA PRO A 26 -12.15 8.91 -14.58
C PRO A 26 -10.75 9.50 -14.43
N PHE A 27 -10.68 10.65 -13.75
CA PHE A 27 -9.40 11.25 -13.42
C PHE A 27 -8.63 10.34 -12.46
N ARG A 28 -7.32 10.20 -12.69
CA ARG A 28 -6.43 9.37 -11.87
C ARG A 28 -5.34 10.26 -11.28
N PHE A 29 -5.33 10.36 -9.95
CA PHE A 29 -4.33 11.14 -9.22
C PHE A 29 -2.94 10.52 -9.34
N THR A 30 -1.93 11.39 -9.34
CA THR A 30 -0.54 10.98 -9.10
C THR A 30 -0.23 11.11 -7.61
N VAL A 31 0.88 10.51 -7.16
CA VAL A 31 1.37 10.63 -5.77
C VAL A 31 1.63 12.11 -5.42
N ASP A 32 2.22 12.91 -6.33
CA ASP A 32 2.45 14.33 -6.09
C ASP A 32 1.14 15.11 -5.89
N GLN A 33 0.10 14.77 -6.68
CA GLN A 33 -1.22 15.40 -6.53
C GLN A 33 -1.92 14.94 -5.24
N PHE A 34 -1.73 13.69 -4.85
CA PHE A 34 -2.25 13.15 -3.59
C PHE A 34 -1.64 13.89 -2.38
N TYR A 35 -0.31 14.07 -2.35
CA TYR A 35 0.35 14.89 -1.33
C TYR A 35 -0.14 16.33 -1.33
N ARG A 36 -0.38 16.90 -2.51
CA ARG A 36 -0.89 18.26 -2.60
C ARG A 36 -2.29 18.41 -2.00
N LEU A 37 -3.14 17.40 -2.14
CA LEU A 37 -4.45 17.37 -1.49
C LEU A 37 -4.31 17.25 0.03
N ASP A 38 -3.38 16.42 0.49
CA ASP A 38 -3.07 16.24 1.91
C ASP A 38 -2.58 17.56 2.54
N GLU A 39 -1.61 18.23 1.92
CA GLU A 39 -1.11 19.56 2.32
C GLU A 39 -2.22 20.63 2.40
N LEU A 40 -3.29 20.50 1.62
CA LEU A 40 -4.43 21.39 1.63
C LEU A 40 -5.51 20.99 2.65
N GLY A 41 -5.27 19.95 3.47
CA GLY A 41 -6.17 19.49 4.52
C GLY A 41 -7.37 18.68 4.04
N PHE A 42 -7.36 18.16 2.81
CA PHE A 42 -8.48 17.36 2.30
C PHE A 42 -8.69 16.04 3.08
N PHE A 43 -7.68 15.57 3.80
CA PHE A 43 -7.69 14.28 4.48
C PHE A 43 -7.48 14.37 6.00
N ASP A 44 -7.55 15.56 6.61
CA ASP A 44 -7.17 15.81 8.02
C ASP A 44 -7.83 14.85 9.02
N ASP A 45 -9.07 14.44 8.79
CA ASP A 45 -9.81 13.54 9.66
C ASP A 45 -9.94 12.10 9.12
N ARG A 46 -9.14 11.74 8.10
CA ARG A 46 -9.30 10.47 7.38
C ARG A 46 -7.96 9.79 7.13
N ARG A 47 -7.94 8.47 7.33
CA ARG A 47 -6.86 7.66 6.79
C ARG A 47 -7.19 7.27 5.36
N VAL A 48 -6.32 7.63 4.43
CA VAL A 48 -6.51 7.38 3.00
C VAL A 48 -5.25 6.80 2.36
N GLU A 49 -5.43 5.98 1.35
CA GLU A 49 -4.36 5.47 0.49
C GLU A 49 -4.67 5.77 -0.98
N LEU A 50 -3.64 5.93 -1.79
CA LEU A 50 -3.76 6.11 -3.23
C LEU A 50 -3.42 4.80 -3.94
N ILE A 51 -4.38 4.20 -4.63
CA ILE A 51 -4.18 2.95 -5.38
C ILE A 51 -4.56 3.15 -6.84
N GLU A 52 -3.60 2.97 -7.75
CA GLU A 52 -3.78 3.16 -9.21
C GLU A 52 -4.46 4.50 -9.54
N GLY A 53 -4.20 5.54 -8.74
CA GLY A 53 -4.74 6.89 -8.89
C GLY A 53 -6.15 7.10 -8.33
N ILE A 54 -6.70 6.13 -7.61
CA ILE A 54 -7.95 6.25 -6.85
C ILE A 54 -7.63 6.38 -5.36
N ILE A 55 -8.29 7.31 -4.69
CA ILE A 55 -8.16 7.50 -3.25
C ILE A 55 -9.18 6.59 -2.55
N TYR A 56 -8.69 5.76 -1.63
CA TYR A 56 -9.50 4.87 -0.80
C TYR A 56 -9.41 5.30 0.65
N GLU A 57 -10.54 5.36 1.33
CA GLU A 57 -10.59 5.54 2.78
C GLU A 57 -10.37 4.20 3.47
N MET A 58 -9.58 4.23 4.56
CA MET A 58 -9.20 3.05 5.31
C MET A 58 -9.97 3.00 6.64
N THR A 59 -10.46 1.82 7.01
CA THR A 59 -11.11 1.56 8.30
C THR A 59 -10.47 0.35 8.97
N SER A 60 -10.40 0.36 10.30
CA SER A 60 -9.89 -0.77 11.09
C SER A 60 -10.99 -1.33 12.01
N LYS A 61 -10.94 -2.63 12.25
CA LYS A 61 -11.83 -3.34 13.19
C LYS A 61 -11.04 -3.94 14.34
N PRO A 62 -11.68 -4.25 15.51
CA PRO A 62 -10.98 -4.77 16.69
C PRO A 62 -10.15 -6.04 16.46
N ALA A 63 -10.69 -7.04 15.76
CA ALA A 63 -9.97 -8.28 15.46
C ALA A 63 -8.71 -8.03 14.62
N HIS A 64 -8.78 -7.10 13.68
CA HIS A 64 -7.64 -6.64 12.88
C HIS A 64 -6.56 -6.01 13.77
N SER A 65 -6.94 -5.19 14.75
CA SER A 65 -5.99 -4.54 15.66
C SER A 65 -5.26 -5.55 16.55
N ILE A 66 -5.97 -6.56 17.10
CA ILE A 66 -5.35 -7.62 17.93
C ILE A 66 -4.36 -8.43 17.11
N SER A 67 -4.76 -8.90 15.91
CA SER A 67 -3.86 -9.62 15.00
C SER A 67 -2.66 -8.76 14.62
N GLY A 68 -2.85 -7.45 14.45
CA GLY A 68 -1.76 -6.50 14.20
C GLY A 68 -0.73 -6.51 15.33
N GLU A 69 -1.15 -6.40 16.58
CA GLU A 69 -0.25 -6.45 17.75
C GLU A 69 0.51 -7.78 17.84
N LEU A 70 -0.17 -8.91 17.60
CA LEU A 70 0.44 -10.24 17.57
C LEU A 70 1.47 -10.36 16.45
N THR A 71 1.10 -9.91 15.25
CA THR A 71 1.98 -9.90 14.08
C THR A 71 3.23 -9.04 14.32
N LEU A 72 3.07 -7.84 14.89
CA LEU A 72 4.21 -6.98 15.23
C LEU A 72 5.19 -7.69 16.17
N ARG A 73 4.70 -8.32 17.23
CA ARG A 73 5.54 -9.08 18.19
C ARG A 73 6.27 -10.23 17.51
N ALA A 74 5.57 -10.99 16.67
CA ALA A 74 6.17 -12.10 15.95
C ALA A 74 7.26 -11.63 14.97
N LEU A 75 7.01 -10.56 14.21
CA LEU A 75 7.99 -9.97 13.30
C LEU A 75 9.20 -9.41 14.07
N GLN A 76 8.99 -8.75 15.23
CA GLN A 76 10.10 -8.26 16.07
C GLN A 76 10.97 -9.39 16.62
N ALA A 77 10.39 -10.55 16.92
CA ALA A 77 11.14 -11.73 17.37
C ALA A 77 11.98 -12.34 16.23
N VAL A 78 11.53 -12.24 14.98
CA VAL A 78 12.22 -12.77 13.79
C VAL A 78 13.29 -11.81 13.29
N PHE A 79 12.96 -10.52 13.22
CA PHE A 79 13.80 -9.48 12.61
C PHE A 79 14.42 -8.62 13.73
N GLY A 80 15.70 -8.84 13.99
CA GLY A 80 16.49 -8.08 14.97
C GLY A 80 17.11 -6.82 14.38
N ASP A 81 18.28 -6.47 14.90
CA ASP A 81 19.08 -5.34 14.42
C ASP A 81 19.37 -5.46 12.92
N GLY A 82 19.37 -4.32 12.24
CA GLY A 82 19.54 -4.26 10.77
C GLY A 82 18.26 -4.39 9.98
N TRP A 83 17.11 -4.49 10.65
CA TRP A 83 15.79 -4.51 10.02
C TRP A 83 14.87 -3.44 10.59
N ARG A 84 13.93 -2.99 9.77
CA ARG A 84 12.86 -2.06 10.15
C ARG A 84 11.52 -2.69 9.89
N ILE A 85 10.68 -2.73 10.91
CA ILE A 85 9.27 -3.09 10.76
C ILE A 85 8.46 -1.81 10.74
N ARG A 86 7.75 -1.55 9.67
CA ARG A 86 6.89 -0.38 9.48
C ARG A 86 5.45 -0.82 9.54
N GLU A 87 4.74 -0.38 10.56
CA GLU A 87 3.32 -0.65 10.75
C GLU A 87 2.49 0.51 10.21
N GLY A 88 1.56 0.23 9.29
CA GLY A 88 0.63 1.21 8.72
C GLY A 88 1.34 2.46 8.17
N LYS A 89 2.45 2.28 7.47
CA LYS A 89 3.24 3.39 6.93
C LYS A 89 3.32 3.31 5.40
N PRO A 90 3.26 4.47 4.71
CA PRO A 90 3.23 4.50 3.25
C PRO A 90 4.40 3.79 2.57
N LEU A 91 4.07 3.05 1.52
CA LEU A 91 4.98 2.44 0.56
C LEU A 91 4.65 3.02 -0.84
N ASN A 92 5.62 3.64 -1.49
CA ASN A 92 5.43 4.20 -2.82
C ASN A 92 5.79 3.17 -3.90
N THR A 93 4.81 2.43 -4.39
CA THR A 93 5.03 1.40 -5.40
C THR A 93 4.94 1.90 -6.84
N GLY A 94 4.74 3.20 -7.04
CA GLY A 94 4.71 3.78 -8.39
C GLY A 94 4.07 5.17 -8.45
N ARG A 95 4.10 5.78 -9.61
CA ARG A 95 3.65 7.16 -9.83
C ARG A 95 2.21 7.46 -9.35
N ARG A 96 1.35 6.44 -9.25
CA ARG A 96 -0.07 6.56 -8.91
C ARG A 96 -0.48 5.66 -7.76
N THR A 97 0.50 5.15 -7.01
CA THR A 97 0.20 4.24 -5.91
C THR A 97 1.09 4.56 -4.72
N MET A 98 0.44 5.02 -3.67
CA MET A 98 0.96 5.18 -2.33
C MET A 98 0.05 4.37 -1.43
N ILE A 99 0.49 3.16 -1.08
CA ILE A 99 -0.29 2.17 -0.33
C ILE A 99 0.26 2.07 1.09
N GLU A 100 -0.60 1.80 2.07
CA GLU A 100 -0.21 1.57 3.46
C GLU A 100 -0.44 0.10 3.82
N PRO A 101 0.56 -0.77 3.70
CA PRO A 101 0.45 -2.13 4.21
C PRO A 101 0.36 -2.14 5.74
N ASP A 102 -0.32 -3.14 6.30
CA ASP A 102 -0.36 -3.30 7.75
C ASP A 102 1.08 -3.44 8.29
N PHE A 103 1.93 -4.26 7.64
CA PHE A 103 3.36 -4.33 7.95
C PHE A 103 4.21 -4.40 6.70
N ALA A 104 5.30 -3.65 6.71
CA ALA A 104 6.39 -3.75 5.74
C ALA A 104 7.72 -3.94 6.48
N VAL A 105 8.43 -5.03 6.17
CA VAL A 105 9.76 -5.31 6.68
C VAL A 105 10.81 -4.91 5.65
N LEU A 106 11.75 -4.07 6.07
CA LEU A 106 12.81 -3.54 5.22
C LEU A 106 14.18 -3.77 5.86
N ALA A 107 15.19 -4.03 5.05
CA ALA A 107 16.57 -4.04 5.50
C ALA A 107 17.05 -2.61 5.87
N GLY A 108 18.02 -2.52 6.76
CA GLY A 108 18.64 -1.28 7.21
C GLY A 108 18.00 -0.63 8.44
N SER A 109 18.62 0.45 8.95
CA SER A 109 18.13 1.16 10.11
C SER A 109 17.18 2.31 9.73
N PRO A 110 16.34 2.79 10.67
CA PRO A 110 15.52 3.99 10.42
C PRO A 110 16.35 5.24 10.06
N ARG A 111 17.59 5.33 10.54
CA ARG A 111 18.46 6.46 10.27
C ARG A 111 19.02 6.48 8.85
N ASP A 112 19.07 5.31 8.19
CA ASP A 112 19.56 5.15 6.82
C ASP A 112 18.46 5.41 5.78
N ALA A 113 17.22 5.61 6.22
CA ALA A 113 16.04 5.64 5.36
C ALA A 113 15.91 6.87 4.45
N GLY A 114 16.63 7.95 4.74
CA GLY A 114 16.38 9.24 4.10
C GLY A 114 14.97 9.80 4.41
N LEU A 115 14.58 10.86 3.70
CA LEU A 115 13.29 11.54 3.87
C LEU A 115 12.28 11.15 2.79
N VAL A 116 12.39 9.94 2.26
CA VAL A 116 11.50 9.42 1.21
C VAL A 116 10.82 8.12 1.66
N HIS A 117 9.61 7.89 1.17
CA HIS A 117 8.96 6.60 1.39
C HIS A 117 9.65 5.50 0.59
N PRO A 118 9.81 4.29 1.19
CA PRO A 118 10.37 3.16 0.47
C PRO A 118 9.50 2.76 -0.71
N THR A 119 10.13 2.15 -1.72
CA THR A 119 9.47 1.68 -2.95
C THR A 119 9.34 0.16 -3.01
N THR A 120 9.99 -0.54 -2.09
CA THR A 120 9.98 -2.01 -1.98
C THR A 120 10.08 -2.42 -0.52
N ALA A 121 9.89 -3.70 -0.24
CA ALA A 121 10.06 -4.33 1.07
C ALA A 121 10.54 -5.78 0.89
N SER A 122 11.20 -6.33 1.91
CA SER A 122 11.61 -7.74 1.96
C SER A 122 10.44 -8.66 2.28
N LEU A 123 9.45 -8.17 3.03
CA LEU A 123 8.20 -8.84 3.35
C LEU A 123 7.10 -7.79 3.50
N ILE A 124 5.93 -8.07 2.96
CA ILE A 124 4.69 -7.36 3.29
C ILE A 124 3.76 -8.34 4.00
N VAL A 125 3.09 -7.88 5.05
CA VAL A 125 2.01 -8.61 5.72
C VAL A 125 0.77 -7.74 5.77
N GLU A 126 -0.35 -8.30 5.35
CA GLU A 126 -1.69 -7.73 5.47
C GLU A 126 -2.54 -8.61 6.37
N THR A 127 -3.38 -8.00 7.17
CA THR A 127 -4.36 -8.71 8.00
C THR A 127 -5.74 -8.58 7.35
N GLY A 128 -6.30 -9.68 6.92
CA GLY A 128 -7.55 -9.71 6.15
C GLY A 128 -8.71 -10.33 6.89
N ASP A 129 -9.81 -9.58 6.99
CA ASP A 129 -11.14 -10.09 7.34
C ASP A 129 -12.13 -9.73 6.21
N ALA A 130 -12.79 -8.60 6.30
CA ALA A 130 -13.66 -8.06 5.25
C ALA A 130 -12.89 -7.61 3.99
N THR A 131 -11.59 -7.39 4.10
CA THR A 131 -10.71 -6.91 3.02
C THR A 131 -10.09 -8.03 2.19
N LEU A 132 -10.21 -9.31 2.58
CA LEU A 132 -9.54 -10.46 1.94
C LEU A 132 -9.61 -10.45 0.41
N ARG A 133 -10.77 -10.08 -0.16
CA ARG A 133 -10.88 -10.00 -1.62
C ARG A 133 -9.96 -8.93 -2.21
N LYS A 134 -9.84 -7.76 -1.56
CA LYS A 134 -8.94 -6.67 -1.99
C LYS A 134 -7.49 -7.10 -1.87
N ASP A 135 -7.14 -7.76 -0.75
CA ASP A 135 -5.79 -8.23 -0.46
C ASP A 135 -5.34 -9.31 -1.45
N ARG A 136 -6.20 -10.30 -1.73
CA ARG A 136 -5.97 -11.39 -2.71
C ARG A 136 -5.90 -10.92 -4.17
N THR A 137 -6.44 -9.76 -4.51
CA THR A 137 -6.56 -9.30 -5.91
C THR A 137 -5.81 -8.00 -6.18
N LEU A 138 -6.33 -6.88 -5.69
CA LEU A 138 -5.78 -5.56 -5.99
C LEU A 138 -4.41 -5.35 -5.35
N LYS A 139 -4.29 -5.61 -4.02
CA LYS A 139 -3.03 -5.46 -3.31
C LYS A 139 -2.00 -6.49 -3.78
N ALA A 140 -2.40 -7.76 -3.97
CA ALA A 140 -1.50 -8.79 -4.52
C ALA A 140 -0.94 -8.39 -5.90
N HIS A 141 -1.78 -7.79 -6.77
CA HIS A 141 -1.30 -7.26 -8.05
C HIS A 141 -0.26 -6.14 -7.86
N ILE A 142 -0.54 -5.18 -6.99
CA ILE A 142 0.34 -4.03 -6.72
C ILE A 142 1.68 -4.49 -6.16
N TYR A 143 1.67 -5.39 -5.18
CA TYR A 143 2.90 -5.90 -4.57
C TYR A 143 3.69 -6.77 -5.52
N ALA A 144 3.04 -7.60 -6.33
CA ALA A 144 3.71 -8.36 -7.39
C ALA A 144 4.34 -7.44 -8.47
N GLN A 145 3.65 -6.36 -8.86
CA GLN A 145 4.18 -5.35 -9.79
C GLN A 145 5.39 -4.61 -9.21
N ALA A 146 5.40 -4.35 -7.91
CA ALA A 146 6.52 -3.75 -7.20
C ALA A 146 7.69 -4.72 -6.95
N GLY A 147 7.56 -6.00 -7.34
CA GLY A 147 8.59 -7.03 -7.17
C GLY A 147 8.77 -7.49 -5.71
N ILE A 148 7.77 -7.30 -4.84
CA ILE A 148 7.79 -7.79 -3.46
C ILE A 148 7.80 -9.32 -3.49
N ALA A 149 8.91 -9.94 -3.08
CA ALA A 149 9.12 -11.38 -3.22
C ALA A 149 8.33 -12.23 -2.22
N ASP A 150 7.98 -11.68 -1.07
CA ASP A 150 7.28 -12.37 0.01
C ASP A 150 6.10 -11.50 0.47
N TYR A 151 4.89 -11.98 0.26
CA TYR A 151 3.66 -11.29 0.63
C TYR A 151 2.75 -12.26 1.38
N TRP A 152 2.38 -11.91 2.60
CA TRP A 152 1.54 -12.72 3.47
C TRP A 152 0.19 -12.04 3.71
N ILE A 153 -0.87 -12.83 3.71
CA ILE A 153 -2.19 -12.43 4.19
C ILE A 153 -2.52 -13.26 5.42
N VAL A 154 -2.59 -12.62 6.58
CA VAL A 154 -3.11 -13.23 7.80
C VAL A 154 -4.63 -13.26 7.67
N ASN A 155 -5.16 -14.39 7.25
CA ASN A 155 -6.57 -14.58 6.97
C ASN A 155 -7.32 -14.93 8.25
N LEU A 156 -7.99 -13.94 8.84
CA LEU A 156 -8.71 -14.09 10.11
C LEU A 156 -9.99 -14.92 9.96
N VAL A 157 -10.56 -14.97 8.76
CA VAL A 157 -11.81 -15.70 8.51
C VAL A 157 -11.59 -17.21 8.53
N ASP A 158 -10.54 -17.67 7.83
CA ASP A 158 -10.22 -19.10 7.67
C ASP A 158 -9.15 -19.56 8.68
N ARG A 159 -8.66 -18.65 9.55
CA ARG A 159 -7.60 -18.90 10.55
C ARG A 159 -6.36 -19.55 9.96
N GLN A 160 -5.75 -18.86 9.00
CA GLN A 160 -4.59 -19.36 8.23
C GLN A 160 -3.76 -18.20 7.68
N ILE A 161 -2.58 -18.50 7.16
CA ILE A 161 -1.80 -17.55 6.35
C ILE A 161 -1.81 -17.97 4.90
N GLU A 162 -2.03 -17.01 4.00
CA GLU A 162 -1.81 -17.16 2.57
C GLU A 162 -0.46 -16.53 2.22
N VAL A 163 0.43 -17.34 1.69
CA VAL A 163 1.79 -16.96 1.33
C VAL A 163 1.90 -16.82 -0.17
N HIS A 164 2.20 -15.64 -0.63
CA HIS A 164 2.32 -15.28 -2.04
C HIS A 164 3.78 -15.02 -2.38
N ARG A 165 4.36 -15.83 -3.29
CA ARG A 165 5.77 -15.77 -3.70
C ARG A 165 5.92 -15.84 -5.22
N ASN A 166 7.12 -15.56 -5.72
CA ASN A 166 7.45 -15.54 -7.14
C ASN A 166 6.58 -14.54 -7.92
N PRO A 167 6.72 -13.20 -7.65
CA PRO A 167 5.99 -12.17 -8.35
C PRO A 167 6.43 -12.06 -9.82
N GLY A 168 5.48 -11.85 -10.71
CA GLY A 168 5.75 -11.70 -12.13
C GLY A 168 4.55 -11.22 -12.93
N ALA A 169 4.75 -10.97 -14.22
CA ALA A 169 3.66 -10.60 -15.12
C ALA A 169 2.65 -11.76 -15.22
N ASP A 170 1.37 -11.41 -15.22
CA ASP A 170 0.30 -12.39 -15.44
C ASP A 170 0.24 -12.78 -16.92
N PRO A 171 0.58 -14.02 -17.31
CA PRO A 171 0.59 -14.43 -18.70
C PRO A 171 -0.80 -14.44 -19.35
N SER A 172 -1.86 -14.48 -18.53
CA SER A 172 -3.26 -14.49 -19.01
C SER A 172 -3.86 -13.09 -19.15
N ARG A 173 -3.23 -12.05 -18.57
CA ARG A 173 -3.81 -10.70 -18.51
C ARG A 173 -2.74 -9.63 -18.73
N ARG A 174 -2.68 -9.09 -19.95
CA ARG A 174 -1.72 -8.05 -20.32
C ARG A 174 -1.75 -6.86 -19.34
N GLY A 175 -0.58 -6.46 -18.86
CA GLY A 175 -0.40 -5.33 -17.95
C GLY A 175 -0.79 -5.63 -16.49
N ARG A 176 -1.11 -6.90 -16.17
CA ARG A 176 -1.33 -7.33 -14.79
C ARG A 176 -0.14 -8.14 -14.29
N PHE A 177 0.04 -8.12 -12.97
CA PHE A 177 1.06 -8.88 -12.25
C PHE A 177 0.37 -9.79 -11.23
N ARG A 178 1.02 -10.90 -10.91
CA ARG A 178 0.55 -11.87 -9.93
C ARG A 178 1.71 -12.59 -9.27
N TYR A 179 1.43 -13.28 -8.22
CA TYR A 179 2.32 -14.28 -7.64
C TYR A 179 2.07 -15.63 -8.31
N ALA A 180 3.16 -16.30 -8.74
CA ALA A 180 3.06 -17.62 -9.35
C ALA A 180 2.75 -18.69 -8.30
N ASP A 181 3.33 -18.54 -7.10
CA ASP A 181 3.17 -19.47 -5.99
C ASP A 181 2.28 -18.83 -4.92
N VAL A 182 1.16 -19.47 -4.66
CA VAL A 182 0.26 -19.13 -3.55
C VAL A 182 0.02 -20.39 -2.75
N THR A 183 0.47 -20.39 -1.50
CA THR A 183 0.31 -21.51 -0.58
C THR A 183 -0.45 -21.07 0.67
N THR A 184 -1.19 -22.00 1.26
CA THR A 184 -1.93 -21.78 2.50
C THR A 184 -1.28 -22.57 3.62
N VAL A 185 -1.02 -21.90 4.75
CA VAL A 185 -0.49 -22.53 5.96
C VAL A 185 -1.56 -22.44 7.05
N PRO A 186 -2.08 -23.56 7.56
CA PRO A 186 -3.13 -23.57 8.57
C PRO A 186 -2.61 -23.06 9.93
N GLU A 187 -3.51 -22.76 10.85
CA GLU A 187 -3.20 -22.28 12.20
C GLU A 187 -2.15 -23.13 12.94
N SER A 188 -2.21 -24.46 12.77
CA SER A 188 -1.24 -25.40 13.38
C SER A 188 0.15 -25.40 12.71
N GLY A 189 0.28 -24.69 11.60
CA GLY A 189 1.51 -24.67 10.80
C GLY A 189 2.51 -23.60 11.24
N ARG A 190 3.63 -23.56 10.54
CA ARG A 190 4.69 -22.56 10.70
C ARG A 190 5.15 -22.07 9.33
N ILE A 191 5.56 -20.80 9.28
CA ILE A 191 6.08 -20.18 8.06
C ILE A 191 7.30 -19.30 8.38
N ALA A 192 8.33 -19.38 7.56
CA ALA A 192 9.49 -18.51 7.66
C ALA A 192 9.47 -17.45 6.54
N PRO A 193 9.80 -16.17 6.85
CA PRO A 193 10.05 -15.17 5.84
C PRO A 193 11.21 -15.57 4.92
N LEU A 194 11.16 -15.22 3.64
CA LEU A 194 12.29 -15.42 2.72
C LEU A 194 13.56 -14.72 3.19
N ALA A 195 13.42 -13.58 3.85
CA ALA A 195 14.53 -12.80 4.38
C ALA A 195 15.09 -13.33 5.73
N ALA A 196 14.39 -14.28 6.38
CA ALA A 196 14.81 -14.94 7.62
C ALA A 196 14.38 -16.41 7.63
N PRO A 197 14.93 -17.26 6.73
CA PRO A 197 14.47 -18.63 6.51
C PRO A 197 14.63 -19.55 7.71
N GLU A 198 15.58 -19.25 8.60
CA GLU A 198 15.86 -20.05 9.81
C GLU A 198 14.98 -19.65 11.01
N SER A 199 14.10 -18.66 10.84
CA SER A 199 13.26 -18.11 11.93
C SER A 199 11.76 -18.30 11.64
N PRO A 200 11.22 -19.52 11.71
CA PRO A 200 9.82 -19.78 11.44
C PRO A 200 8.90 -19.25 12.54
N VAL A 201 7.81 -18.60 12.14
CA VAL A 201 6.72 -18.11 12.99
C VAL A 201 5.59 -19.15 13.01
N ALA A 202 5.02 -19.43 14.18
CA ALA A 202 3.79 -20.22 14.24
C ALA A 202 2.60 -19.36 13.77
N VAL A 203 1.75 -19.93 12.92
CA VAL A 203 0.57 -19.22 12.42
C VAL A 203 -0.38 -18.80 13.54
N ALA A 204 -0.51 -19.66 14.56
CA ALA A 204 -1.31 -19.37 15.76
C ALA A 204 -0.84 -18.10 16.50
N ASP A 205 0.45 -17.74 16.43
CA ASP A 205 0.98 -16.54 17.09
C ASP A 205 0.56 -15.23 16.40
N LEU A 206 -0.07 -15.29 15.22
CA LEU A 206 -0.53 -14.15 14.43
C LEU A 206 -2.06 -13.98 14.48
N LEU A 207 -2.75 -14.96 15.04
CA LEU A 207 -4.23 -15.01 15.07
C LEU A 207 -4.76 -14.70 16.47
N PRO A 208 -5.84 -13.91 16.57
CA PRO A 208 -6.48 -13.60 17.85
C PRO A 208 -7.21 -14.78 18.48
#